data_322bf1b16507de991186906c1c418046
#
_entry.id   322bf1b16507de991186906c1c418046
#
_cell.length_a   1.000
_cell.length_b   1.000
_cell.length_c   1.000
_cell.angle_alpha   90.00
_cell.angle_beta   90.00
_cell.angle_gamma   90.00
#
_symmetry.space_group_name_H-M   'P 1'
#
loop_
_entity.id
_entity.type
_entity.pdbx_description
1 polymer ?
#
loop_
_entity_poly.entity_id
_entity_poly.type
_entity_poly.pdbx_seq_one_letter_code
_entity_poly.pdbx_strand_id
1 'polypeptide(L)'
;MLQKSVNVIFIFTMLFIISINCSADANQGMNNKQLGELIKRIDKSAQGKPGYWQFIVEGRDVTVITSEKANRMRIIVPIAPATKLSNERLIRMMQANFDTALDARYSIAKDIVWAAFIHPLRELGNEEFLSGIGQAVNLALTYGEAYSSGALIFGGGDSQDLRQRELIDELLRKGTI
;
A
#
# COMPACT_ATOMS: atom_id res chain seq x y z
N MET A 1 1.26 -31.13 85.60
CA MET A 1 0.33 -30.48 84.66
C MET A 1 1.14 -29.84 83.55
N LEU A 2 1.19 -30.49 82.38
CA LEU A 2 1.94 -30.01 81.24
C LEU A 2 1.03 -29.22 80.32
N GLN A 3 1.34 -27.96 80.10
CA GLN A 3 0.65 -27.11 79.11
C GLN A 3 1.41 -27.14 77.80
N LYS A 4 0.82 -27.75 76.78
CA LYS A 4 1.41 -27.81 75.44
C LYS A 4 1.10 -26.50 74.71
N SER A 5 2.14 -25.74 74.38
CA SER A 5 2.06 -24.59 73.48
C SER A 5 1.98 -25.08 72.04
N VAL A 6 0.89 -24.70 71.37
CA VAL A 6 0.73 -24.95 69.92
C VAL A 6 1.23 -23.72 69.18
N ASN A 7 2.39 -23.86 68.50
CA ASN A 7 2.90 -22.85 67.61
C ASN A 7 2.12 -22.93 66.26
N VAL A 8 1.30 -21.93 65.99
CA VAL A 8 0.68 -21.74 64.67
C VAL A 8 1.64 -20.95 63.80
N ILE A 9 2.29 -21.65 62.85
CA ILE A 9 3.08 -21.03 61.81
C ILE A 9 2.15 -20.49 60.74
N PHE A 10 2.01 -19.16 60.67
CA PHE A 10 1.31 -18.46 59.59
C PHE A 10 2.22 -18.42 58.38
N ILE A 11 2.01 -19.27 57.37
CA ILE A 11 2.64 -19.20 56.07
C ILE A 11 1.92 -18.15 55.26
N PHE A 12 2.51 -16.97 55.15
CA PHE A 12 2.08 -15.90 54.28
C PHE A 12 2.54 -16.20 52.86
N THR A 13 1.72 -16.89 52.06
CA THR A 13 1.95 -17.08 50.63
C THR A 13 1.68 -15.77 49.91
N MET A 14 2.75 -15.03 49.63
CA MET A 14 2.72 -13.84 48.80
C MET A 14 2.50 -14.23 47.34
N LEU A 15 1.27 -14.15 46.88
CA LEU A 15 0.89 -14.36 45.47
C LEU A 15 1.42 -13.21 44.64
N PHE A 16 2.56 -13.43 43.97
CA PHE A 16 3.13 -12.46 43.03
C PHE A 16 2.31 -12.51 41.74
N ILE A 17 1.34 -11.62 41.61
CA ILE A 17 0.56 -11.44 40.40
C ILE A 17 1.48 -10.74 39.38
N ILE A 18 2.10 -11.53 38.50
CA ILE A 18 2.78 -11.01 37.32
C ILE A 18 1.68 -10.49 36.40
N SER A 19 1.43 -9.19 36.47
CA SER A 19 0.64 -8.48 35.46
C SER A 19 1.41 -8.53 34.15
N ILE A 20 1.11 -9.50 33.30
CA ILE A 20 1.53 -9.49 31.90
C ILE A 20 0.78 -8.30 31.28
N ASN A 21 1.46 -7.16 31.21
CA ASN A 21 1.04 -6.07 30.32
C ASN A 21 1.17 -6.59 28.90
N CYS A 22 0.14 -7.28 28.41
CA CYS A 22 -0.08 -7.45 26.99
C CYS A 22 -0.41 -6.06 26.47
N SER A 23 0.64 -5.32 26.11
CA SER A 23 0.48 -4.16 25.24
C SER A 23 -0.04 -4.72 23.93
N ALA A 24 -1.37 -4.78 23.80
CA ALA A 24 -1.97 -4.79 22.49
C ALA A 24 -1.43 -3.52 21.83
N ASP A 25 -0.47 -3.66 20.93
CA ASP A 25 -0.23 -2.66 19.92
C ASP A 25 -1.57 -2.48 19.25
N ALA A 26 -2.32 -1.50 19.75
CA ALA A 26 -3.54 -1.05 19.10
C ALA A 26 -3.07 -0.75 17.68
N ASN A 27 -3.60 -1.51 16.73
CA ASN A 27 -3.32 -1.43 15.32
C ASN A 27 -3.41 0.05 14.91
N GLN A 28 -2.32 0.77 15.11
CA GLN A 28 -2.21 2.15 14.66
C GLN A 28 -2.18 2.04 13.15
N GLY A 29 -3.32 2.38 12.54
CA GLY A 29 -3.45 2.36 11.10
C GLY A 29 -2.29 3.10 10.43
N MET A 30 -2.12 2.89 9.14
CA MET A 30 -1.04 3.50 8.35
C MET A 30 -0.93 5.00 8.61
N ASN A 31 0.29 5.46 8.78
CA ASN A 31 0.63 6.88 8.96
C ASN A 31 1.83 7.27 8.08
N ASN A 32 2.14 8.54 8.04
CA ASN A 32 3.22 9.07 7.21
C ASN A 32 4.60 8.50 7.53
N LYS A 33 4.87 8.17 8.79
CA LYS A 33 6.16 7.58 9.19
C LYS A 33 6.29 6.17 8.62
N GLN A 34 5.31 5.30 8.86
CA GLN A 34 5.30 3.93 8.35
C GLN A 34 5.35 3.90 6.83
N LEU A 35 4.57 4.77 6.18
CA LEU A 35 4.55 4.88 4.73
C LEU A 35 5.92 5.31 4.17
N GLY A 36 6.57 6.28 4.79
CA GLY A 36 7.91 6.72 4.41
C GLY A 36 8.96 5.60 4.57
N GLU A 37 8.86 4.78 5.61
CA GLU A 37 9.71 3.60 5.80
C GLU A 37 9.49 2.55 4.71
N LEU A 38 8.24 2.26 4.33
CA LEU A 38 7.92 1.35 3.22
C LEU A 38 8.48 1.87 1.89
N ILE A 39 8.30 3.15 1.58
CA ILE A 39 8.83 3.77 0.36
C ILE A 39 10.35 3.64 0.30
N LYS A 40 11.05 3.85 1.41
CA LYS A 40 12.52 3.70 1.47
C LYS A 40 13.00 2.26 1.28
N ARG A 41 12.18 1.26 1.55
CA ARG A 41 12.49 -0.15 1.23
C ARG A 41 12.38 -0.42 -0.26
N ILE A 42 11.42 0.21 -0.95
CA ILE A 42 11.22 0.09 -2.39
C ILE A 42 12.37 0.79 -3.13
N ASP A 43 12.64 2.03 -2.78
CA ASP A 43 13.67 2.87 -3.38
C ASP A 43 14.40 3.68 -2.32
N LYS A 44 15.67 3.32 -2.05
CA LYS A 44 16.52 4.03 -1.07
C LYS A 44 16.79 5.48 -1.48
N SER A 45 16.70 5.79 -2.77
CA SER A 45 16.88 7.14 -3.32
C SER A 45 15.60 7.98 -3.27
N ALA A 46 14.46 7.40 -2.86
CA ALA A 46 13.18 8.10 -2.77
C ALA A 46 13.32 9.43 -2.02
N GLN A 47 12.75 10.47 -2.59
CA GLN A 47 12.79 11.83 -2.05
C GLN A 47 11.42 12.23 -1.52
N GLY A 48 11.40 13.16 -0.56
CA GLY A 48 10.15 13.69 -0.05
C GLY A 48 10.16 13.96 1.45
N LYS A 49 8.99 14.20 1.97
CA LYS A 49 8.70 14.48 3.38
C LYS A 49 7.31 13.93 3.74
N PRO A 50 6.94 13.85 5.03
CA PRO A 50 5.59 13.48 5.44
C PRO A 50 4.53 14.25 4.64
N GLY A 51 3.65 13.52 3.97
CA GLY A 51 2.62 14.06 3.09
C GLY A 51 2.95 14.05 1.58
N TYR A 52 4.21 13.88 1.19
CA TYR A 52 4.61 13.89 -0.22
C TYR A 52 5.92 13.15 -0.45
N TRP A 53 5.94 12.13 -1.31
CA TRP A 53 7.12 11.38 -1.72
C TRP A 53 7.16 11.16 -3.23
N GLN A 54 8.38 11.11 -3.77
CA GLN A 54 8.66 10.78 -5.17
C GLN A 54 9.77 9.74 -5.24
N PHE A 55 9.59 8.74 -6.10
CA PHE A 55 10.55 7.67 -6.35
C PHE A 55 10.27 7.02 -7.70
N ILE A 56 11.14 6.11 -8.13
CA ILE A 56 11.05 5.47 -9.45
C ILE A 56 10.76 3.99 -9.28
N VAL A 57 9.79 3.49 -10.04
CA VAL A 57 9.47 2.06 -10.17
C VAL A 57 9.35 1.75 -11.65
N GLU A 58 10.09 0.76 -12.14
CA GLU A 58 10.11 0.36 -13.56
C GLU A 58 10.29 1.56 -14.53
N GLY A 59 11.18 2.49 -14.16
CA GLY A 59 11.43 3.69 -14.95
C GLY A 59 10.27 4.69 -15.00
N ARG A 60 9.25 4.56 -14.15
CA ARG A 60 8.12 5.48 -14.02
C ARG A 60 8.23 6.31 -12.74
N ASP A 61 7.98 7.60 -12.88
CA ASP A 61 7.91 8.50 -11.73
C ASP A 61 6.65 8.21 -10.91
N VAL A 62 6.82 7.75 -9.69
CA VAL A 62 5.72 7.49 -8.75
C VAL A 62 5.68 8.64 -7.74
N THR A 63 4.52 9.24 -7.57
CA THR A 63 4.28 10.25 -6.54
C THR A 63 3.23 9.73 -5.56
N VAL A 64 3.55 9.78 -4.26
CA VAL A 64 2.62 9.46 -3.18
C VAL A 64 2.28 10.72 -2.42
N ILE A 65 0.99 11.00 -2.28
CA ILE A 65 0.47 12.17 -1.57
C ILE A 65 -0.45 11.70 -0.47
N THR A 66 -0.27 12.21 0.75
CA THR A 66 -1.09 11.84 1.90
C THR A 66 -1.56 13.04 2.69
N SER A 67 -2.64 12.85 3.43
CA SER A 67 -3.14 13.77 4.45
C SER A 67 -3.66 12.96 5.64
N GLU A 68 -2.92 12.92 6.74
CA GLU A 68 -3.36 12.26 7.97
C GLU A 68 -4.64 12.90 8.53
N LYS A 69 -4.72 14.23 8.45
CA LYS A 69 -5.91 14.98 8.90
C LYS A 69 -7.17 14.59 8.14
N ALA A 70 -7.06 14.43 6.82
CA ALA A 70 -8.19 14.07 5.97
C ALA A 70 -8.38 12.55 5.85
N ASN A 71 -7.49 11.74 6.44
CA ASN A 71 -7.44 10.29 6.26
C ASN A 71 -7.46 9.90 4.77
N ARG A 72 -6.55 10.48 3.97
CA ARG A 72 -6.49 10.23 2.52
C ARG A 72 -5.07 10.02 2.06
N MET A 73 -4.92 9.10 1.11
CA MET A 73 -3.69 8.94 0.34
C MET A 73 -4.03 8.72 -1.14
N ARG A 74 -3.07 9.03 -1.99
CA ARG A 74 -3.09 8.68 -3.40
C ARG A 74 -1.69 8.38 -3.90
N ILE A 75 -1.62 7.41 -4.79
CA ILE A 75 -0.46 7.14 -5.64
C ILE A 75 -0.82 7.63 -7.02
N ILE A 76 0.04 8.40 -7.65
CA ILE A 76 -0.15 8.86 -9.02
C ILE A 76 1.11 8.61 -9.85
N VAL A 77 0.90 8.18 -11.09
CA VAL A 77 1.94 7.92 -12.07
C VAL A 77 1.55 8.64 -13.36
N PRO A 78 2.36 9.60 -13.86
CA PRO A 78 2.05 10.30 -15.10
C PRO A 78 2.23 9.36 -16.29
N ILE A 79 1.31 9.45 -17.25
CA ILE A 79 1.33 8.64 -18.48
C ILE A 79 1.78 9.48 -19.67
N ALA A 80 0.97 10.46 -20.05
CA ALA A 80 1.20 11.32 -21.21
C ALA A 80 0.37 12.60 -21.11
N PRO A 81 0.73 13.67 -21.84
CA PRO A 81 -0.17 14.78 -22.06
C PRO A 81 -1.47 14.30 -22.73
N ALA A 82 -2.62 14.71 -22.21
CA ALA A 82 -3.93 14.29 -22.75
C ALA A 82 -4.10 14.68 -24.23
N THR A 83 -3.52 15.80 -24.62
CA THR A 83 -3.54 16.32 -26.01
C THR A 83 -2.77 15.44 -27.00
N LYS A 84 -1.88 14.54 -26.52
CA LYS A 84 -1.15 13.60 -27.39
C LYS A 84 -1.90 12.28 -27.61
N LEU A 85 -3.04 12.08 -26.96
CA LEU A 85 -3.85 10.88 -27.08
C LEU A 85 -5.08 11.15 -27.94
N SER A 86 -5.46 10.19 -28.80
CA SER A 86 -6.70 10.27 -29.54
C SER A 86 -7.92 10.10 -28.62
N ASN A 87 -9.07 10.61 -29.02
CA ASN A 87 -10.33 10.42 -28.28
C ASN A 87 -10.67 8.94 -28.11
N GLU A 88 -10.43 8.13 -29.13
CA GLU A 88 -10.65 6.68 -29.05
C GLU A 88 -9.80 6.03 -27.97
N ARG A 89 -8.53 6.43 -27.85
CA ARG A 89 -7.65 5.92 -26.80
C ARG A 89 -8.11 6.34 -25.42
N LEU A 90 -8.54 7.58 -25.26
CA LEU A 90 -9.08 8.07 -23.98
C LEU A 90 -10.36 7.32 -23.60
N ILE A 91 -11.27 7.09 -24.57
CA ILE A 91 -12.48 6.28 -24.34
C ILE A 91 -12.10 4.86 -23.94
N ARG A 92 -11.12 4.24 -24.64
CA ARG A 92 -10.67 2.89 -24.30
C ARG A 92 -10.07 2.79 -22.91
N MET A 93 -9.31 3.81 -22.46
CA MET A 93 -8.80 3.88 -21.10
C MET A 93 -9.94 3.98 -20.06
N MET A 94 -11.02 4.71 -20.37
CA MET A 94 -12.20 4.76 -19.50
C MET A 94 -12.93 3.41 -19.43
N GLN A 95 -13.03 2.70 -20.55
CA GLN A 95 -13.58 1.34 -20.58
C GLN A 95 -12.70 0.39 -19.73
N ALA A 96 -11.36 0.49 -19.87
CA ALA A 96 -10.42 -0.31 -19.10
C ALA A 96 -10.56 -0.09 -17.58
N ASN A 97 -10.95 1.09 -17.13
CA ASN A 97 -11.28 1.34 -15.73
C ASN A 97 -12.41 0.45 -15.21
N PHE A 98 -13.28 -0.02 -16.07
CA PHE A 98 -14.34 -0.96 -15.73
C PHE A 98 -13.90 -2.41 -15.95
N ASP A 99 -13.28 -2.69 -17.11
CA ASP A 99 -13.02 -4.05 -17.56
C ASP A 99 -11.79 -4.71 -16.91
N THR A 100 -10.68 -3.96 -16.79
CA THR A 100 -9.35 -4.53 -16.56
C THR A 100 -8.54 -3.89 -15.43
N ALA A 101 -8.93 -2.72 -14.98
CA ALA A 101 -8.29 -2.07 -13.84
C ALA A 101 -8.86 -2.60 -12.51
N LEU A 102 -7.99 -2.89 -11.52
CA LEU A 102 -8.45 -3.27 -10.16
C LEU A 102 -8.93 -2.04 -9.40
N ASP A 103 -8.04 -1.45 -8.61
CA ASP A 103 -8.31 -0.29 -7.76
C ASP A 103 -7.69 0.98 -8.36
N ALA A 104 -6.52 0.83 -9.03
CA ALA A 104 -5.94 1.93 -9.80
C ALA A 104 -6.80 2.26 -11.03
N ARG A 105 -6.91 3.54 -11.37
CA ARG A 105 -7.75 4.04 -12.45
C ARG A 105 -7.02 5.06 -13.31
N TYR A 106 -7.37 5.11 -14.59
CA TYR A 106 -6.99 6.22 -15.46
C TYR A 106 -7.78 7.47 -15.10
N SER A 107 -7.10 8.60 -15.06
CA SER A 107 -7.69 9.90 -14.77
C SER A 107 -7.01 11.01 -15.58
N ILE A 108 -7.69 12.13 -15.78
CA ILE A 108 -7.13 13.32 -16.43
C ILE A 108 -7.14 14.45 -15.41
N ALA A 109 -6.00 15.08 -15.21
CA ALA A 109 -5.87 16.29 -14.41
C ALA A 109 -4.70 17.13 -14.93
N LYS A 110 -4.90 18.45 -15.03
CA LYS A 110 -3.88 19.41 -15.50
C LYS A 110 -3.30 19.01 -16.86
N ASP A 111 -4.18 18.65 -17.79
CA ASP A 111 -3.84 18.23 -19.16
C ASP A 111 -2.90 17.00 -19.26
N ILE A 112 -2.76 16.25 -18.20
CA ILE A 112 -2.01 15.00 -18.15
C ILE A 112 -2.95 13.85 -17.84
N VAL A 113 -2.73 12.73 -18.50
CA VAL A 113 -3.34 11.44 -18.16
C VAL A 113 -2.48 10.77 -17.10
N TRP A 114 -3.12 10.31 -16.04
CA TRP A 114 -2.51 9.68 -14.88
C TRP A 114 -3.07 8.29 -14.67
N ALA A 115 -2.27 7.39 -14.16
CA ALA A 115 -2.73 6.27 -13.37
C ALA A 115 -2.81 6.72 -11.91
N ALA A 116 -3.93 6.47 -11.24
CA ALA A 116 -4.17 6.91 -9.88
C ALA A 116 -4.77 5.78 -9.03
N PHE A 117 -4.18 5.53 -7.87
CA PHE A 117 -4.73 4.68 -6.80
C PHE A 117 -5.05 5.59 -5.61
N ILE A 118 -6.25 5.47 -5.06
CA ILE A 118 -6.75 6.36 -3.98
C ILE A 118 -7.34 5.49 -2.87
N HIS A 119 -6.89 5.72 -1.63
CA HIS A 119 -7.34 4.95 -0.48
C HIS A 119 -7.43 5.82 0.80
N PRO A 120 -8.26 5.47 1.79
CA PRO A 120 -8.13 6.02 3.13
C PRO A 120 -6.77 5.63 3.73
N LEU A 121 -6.06 6.57 4.36
CA LEU A 121 -4.69 6.33 4.81
C LEU A 121 -4.60 5.34 5.97
N ARG A 122 -5.44 5.51 7.01
CA ARG A 122 -5.37 4.67 8.22
C ARG A 122 -5.74 3.22 7.99
N GLU A 123 -6.63 2.98 7.05
CA GLU A 123 -7.14 1.66 6.70
C GLU A 123 -6.26 0.92 5.69
N LEU A 124 -5.20 1.58 5.19
CA LEU A 124 -4.29 1.02 4.20
C LEU A 124 -3.33 0.01 4.85
N GLY A 125 -3.34 -1.21 4.38
CA GLY A 125 -2.35 -2.22 4.73
C GLY A 125 -1.04 -2.05 3.95
N ASN A 126 0.05 -2.64 4.47
CA ASN A 126 1.35 -2.61 3.78
C ASN A 126 1.27 -3.26 2.40
N GLU A 127 0.69 -4.45 2.33
CA GLU A 127 0.54 -5.20 1.08
C GLU A 127 -0.34 -4.46 0.07
N GLU A 128 -1.41 -3.83 0.56
CA GLU A 128 -2.31 -3.06 -0.27
C GLU A 128 -1.63 -1.80 -0.84
N PHE A 129 -0.79 -1.13 -0.04
CA PHE A 129 0.02 -0.02 -0.53
C PHE A 129 0.97 -0.44 -1.65
N LEU A 130 1.70 -1.55 -1.46
CA LEU A 130 2.64 -2.09 -2.44
C LEU A 130 1.93 -2.56 -3.71
N SER A 131 0.79 -3.24 -3.56
CA SER A 131 -0.09 -3.62 -4.66
C SER A 131 -0.59 -2.39 -5.41
N GLY A 132 -1.03 -1.34 -4.71
CA GLY A 132 -1.48 -0.08 -5.31
C GLY A 132 -0.41 0.61 -6.16
N ILE A 133 0.86 0.58 -5.71
CA ILE A 133 1.99 1.05 -6.53
C ILE A 133 2.10 0.23 -7.80
N GLY A 134 2.16 -1.11 -7.68
CA GLY A 134 2.28 -2.01 -8.83
C GLY A 134 1.14 -1.82 -9.83
N GLN A 135 -0.09 -1.71 -9.35
CA GLN A 135 -1.27 -1.46 -10.19
C GLN A 135 -1.15 -0.13 -10.96
N ALA A 136 -0.78 0.96 -10.28
CA ALA A 136 -0.66 2.27 -10.92
C ALA A 136 0.48 2.29 -11.96
N VAL A 137 1.61 1.65 -11.65
CA VAL A 137 2.73 1.53 -12.59
C VAL A 137 2.36 0.67 -13.79
N ASN A 138 1.68 -0.47 -13.59
CA ASN A 138 1.22 -1.34 -14.67
C ASN A 138 0.26 -0.61 -15.63
N LEU A 139 -0.70 0.17 -15.13
CA LEU A 139 -1.55 1.00 -15.98
C LEU A 139 -0.74 2.00 -16.81
N ALA A 140 0.33 2.58 -16.23
CA ALA A 140 1.20 3.52 -16.94
C ALA A 140 2.12 2.83 -17.96
N LEU A 141 2.46 1.56 -17.77
CA LEU A 141 3.25 0.77 -18.70
C LEU A 141 2.42 0.24 -19.87
N THR A 142 1.18 -0.17 -19.60
CA THR A 142 0.33 -0.89 -20.58
C THR A 142 -0.65 0.01 -21.34
N TYR A 143 -0.66 1.30 -21.06
CA TYR A 143 -1.56 2.21 -21.76
C TYR A 143 -1.29 2.19 -23.28
N GLY A 144 -2.36 2.04 -24.05
CA GLY A 144 -2.24 1.93 -25.50
C GLY A 144 -2.04 0.52 -26.04
N GLU A 145 -1.76 -0.45 -25.18
CA GLU A 145 -1.65 -1.87 -25.53
C GLU A 145 -2.75 -2.69 -24.83
N ALA A 146 -2.51 -3.09 -23.58
CA ALA A 146 -3.43 -3.95 -22.84
C ALA A 146 -4.36 -3.22 -21.87
N TYR A 147 -4.00 -2.03 -21.39
CA TYR A 147 -4.75 -1.23 -20.40
C TYR A 147 -5.07 -2.00 -19.11
N SER A 148 -4.14 -2.82 -18.63
CA SER A 148 -4.33 -3.67 -17.46
C SER A 148 -3.53 -3.18 -16.24
N SER A 149 -4.13 -3.28 -15.07
CA SER A 149 -3.44 -3.04 -13.79
C SER A 149 -2.65 -4.25 -13.29
N GLY A 150 -2.64 -5.35 -14.02
CA GLY A 150 -2.04 -6.61 -13.60
C GLY A 150 -2.92 -7.43 -12.66
N ALA A 151 -4.19 -7.07 -12.57
CA ALA A 151 -5.18 -7.86 -11.88
C ALA A 151 -5.40 -9.20 -12.56
N LEU A 152 -5.72 -10.20 -11.78
CA LEU A 152 -6.37 -11.42 -12.26
C LEU A 152 -7.68 -11.03 -12.93
N ILE A 153 -7.66 -10.90 -14.26
CA ILE A 153 -8.89 -10.90 -15.02
C ILE A 153 -9.47 -12.30 -14.84
N PHE A 154 -10.69 -12.39 -14.37
CA PHE A 154 -11.40 -13.65 -14.27
C PHE A 154 -11.35 -14.38 -15.62
N GLY A 155 -10.39 -15.28 -15.81
CA GLY A 155 -10.40 -16.27 -16.89
C GLY A 155 -9.41 -16.15 -18.04
N GLY A 156 -8.33 -15.36 -18.00
CA GLY A 156 -7.41 -15.31 -19.14
C GLY A 156 -5.94 -15.22 -18.76
N GLY A 157 -5.16 -16.27 -19.01
CA GLY A 157 -3.70 -16.23 -18.90
C GLY A 157 -3.08 -15.72 -20.19
N ASP A 158 -2.54 -14.50 -20.17
CA ASP A 158 -1.64 -14.01 -21.20
C ASP A 158 -0.26 -13.73 -20.57
N SER A 159 0.81 -13.92 -21.34
CA SER A 159 2.20 -13.74 -20.84
C SER A 159 2.51 -12.32 -20.36
N GLN A 160 1.72 -11.32 -20.79
CA GLN A 160 1.80 -9.96 -20.26
C GLN A 160 1.22 -9.85 -18.85
N ASP A 161 0.15 -10.58 -18.54
CA ASP A 161 -0.44 -10.60 -17.20
C ASP A 161 0.52 -11.21 -16.16
N LEU A 162 1.39 -12.15 -16.59
CA LEU A 162 2.41 -12.71 -15.72
C LEU A 162 3.45 -11.69 -15.30
N ARG A 163 3.98 -10.87 -16.22
CA ARG A 163 4.97 -9.81 -15.91
C ARG A 163 4.39 -8.73 -15.00
N GLN A 164 3.11 -8.42 -15.16
CA GLN A 164 2.44 -7.42 -14.35
C GLN A 164 2.22 -7.90 -12.90
N ARG A 165 1.96 -9.20 -12.72
CA ARG A 165 1.95 -9.84 -11.40
C ARG A 165 3.35 -9.90 -10.80
N GLU A 166 4.37 -10.21 -11.59
CA GLU A 166 5.77 -10.24 -11.14
C GLU A 166 6.19 -8.92 -10.52
N LEU A 167 5.77 -7.78 -11.06
CA LEU A 167 6.05 -6.47 -10.47
C LEU A 167 5.40 -6.32 -9.08
N ILE A 168 4.13 -6.69 -8.95
CA ILE A 168 3.43 -6.63 -7.65
C ILE A 168 4.13 -7.55 -6.64
N ASP A 169 4.44 -8.78 -7.04
CA ASP A 169 5.11 -9.77 -6.18
C ASP A 169 6.53 -9.32 -5.78
N GLU A 170 7.25 -8.64 -6.68
CA GLU A 170 8.56 -8.05 -6.37
C GLU A 170 8.45 -6.93 -5.34
N LEU A 171 7.47 -6.03 -5.50
CA LEU A 171 7.22 -4.95 -4.54
C LEU A 171 6.82 -5.51 -3.17
N LEU A 172 5.96 -6.52 -3.13
CA LEU A 172 5.57 -7.20 -1.90
C LEU A 172 6.78 -7.80 -1.18
N ARG A 173 7.68 -8.48 -1.91
CA ARG A 173 8.93 -9.02 -1.33
C ARG A 173 9.83 -7.91 -0.77
N LYS A 174 9.99 -6.79 -1.47
CA LYS A 174 10.79 -5.64 -1.00
C LYS A 174 10.18 -4.99 0.25
N GLY A 175 8.88 -4.97 0.37
CA GLY A 175 8.18 -4.38 1.51
C GLY A 175 8.18 -5.26 2.77
N THR A 176 8.40 -6.56 2.63
CA THR A 176 8.30 -7.55 3.75
C THR A 176 9.63 -7.73 4.51
N ILE A 177 10.75 -7.27 3.97
CA ILE A 177 12.08 -7.31 4.59
C ILE A 177 12.29 -6.01 5.36
#